data_6926fbdab9360701dd559ec03240fbaa
#
_entry.id   6926fbdab9360701dd559ec03240fbaa
#
_cell.length_a   1.000
_cell.length_b   1.000
_cell.length_c   1.000
_cell.angle_alpha   90.00
_cell.angle_beta   90.00
_cell.angle_gamma   90.00
#
_symmetry.space_group_name_H-M   'P 1'
#
loop_
_entity.id
_entity.type
_entity.pdbx_description
1 polymer ?
#
loop_
_entity_poly.entity_id
_entity_poly.type
_entity_poly.pdbx_seq_one_letter_code
_entity_poly.pdbx_strand_id
1 'polypeptide(L)'
;MYNKSPFADWVPKPLMLIFILVILFPVMSVSGVYTTAATDIAGGLAMYNEFISLANNATTIGMGLSMLIILRVKMRFRSKEIIATSAIVLALLSVMNGTTDNPYVLVAGSFLIGFFKMFPMIEMILPVMFILSPTGDRGKFYAIFYPLSIVSGQYASYLFSDIVFESGYQAPYFIMAIIMLIIAVISLMFQHNQRFCFKMPLYYIDWLSMLILFVSAMSLNVGLTFMKQQAWFDSLLVVGSLLIAVITFILLVIRQRYVKRPFFDFKQFYH
;
A
#
# COMPACT_ATOMS: atom_id res chain seq x y z
N MET A 1 -2.00 -25.87 10.04
CA MET A 1 -1.97 -25.01 11.22
C MET A 1 -0.63 -24.32 11.30
N TYR A 2 -0.63 -23.03 11.54
CA TYR A 2 0.56 -22.17 11.66
C TYR A 2 1.26 -22.50 13.00
N ASN A 3 2.00 -23.59 13.05
CA ASN A 3 2.62 -24.06 14.29
C ASN A 3 4.13 -23.80 14.34
N LYS A 4 4.68 -23.05 13.36
CA LYS A 4 6.08 -22.67 13.33
C LYS A 4 6.22 -21.15 13.34
N SER A 5 7.27 -20.65 13.96
CA SER A 5 7.59 -19.23 13.96
C SER A 5 7.69 -18.70 12.52
N PRO A 6 7.35 -17.42 12.24
CA PRO A 6 7.48 -16.84 10.90
C PRO A 6 8.94 -16.73 10.45
N PHE A 7 9.88 -16.87 11.36
CA PHE A 7 11.33 -16.83 11.14
C PHE A 7 11.93 -18.23 11.23
N ALA A 8 13.12 -18.38 10.67
CA ALA A 8 13.89 -19.63 10.69
C ALA A 8 14.13 -20.11 12.13
N ASP A 9 14.17 -21.42 12.34
CA ASP A 9 14.24 -22.05 13.67
C ASP A 9 15.48 -21.66 14.50
N TRP A 10 16.53 -21.15 13.85
CA TRP A 10 17.75 -20.66 14.49
C TRP A 10 17.66 -19.24 15.05
N VAL A 11 16.59 -18.49 14.73
CA VAL A 11 16.40 -17.10 15.18
C VAL A 11 15.81 -17.09 16.59
N PRO A 12 16.49 -16.50 17.61
CA PRO A 12 15.97 -16.43 18.96
C PRO A 12 14.74 -15.51 19.06
N LYS A 13 13.80 -15.87 19.93
CA LYS A 13 12.51 -15.16 20.09
C LYS A 13 12.61 -13.63 20.23
N PRO A 14 13.51 -13.06 21.06
CA PRO A 14 13.61 -11.60 21.16
C PRO A 14 14.07 -10.94 19.86
N LEU A 15 14.93 -11.62 19.08
CA LEU A 15 15.38 -11.12 17.79
C LEU A 15 14.25 -11.11 16.74
N MET A 16 13.29 -12.03 16.84
CA MET A 16 12.13 -12.08 15.96
C MET A 16 11.31 -10.80 16.04
N LEU A 17 11.08 -10.27 17.23
CA LEU A 17 10.34 -9.02 17.43
C LEU A 17 11.08 -7.83 16.80
N ILE A 18 12.41 -7.79 16.97
CA ILE A 18 13.26 -6.74 16.37
C ILE A 18 13.17 -6.82 14.84
N PHE A 19 13.29 -8.00 14.23
CA PHE A 19 13.17 -8.16 12.78
C PHE A 19 11.79 -7.78 12.26
N ILE A 20 10.72 -8.09 12.98
CA ILE A 20 9.38 -7.65 12.61
C ILE A 20 9.30 -6.13 12.58
N LEU A 21 9.79 -5.45 13.60
CA LEU A 21 9.79 -3.99 13.67
C LEU A 21 10.66 -3.37 12.57
N VAL A 22 11.85 -3.94 12.32
CA VAL A 22 12.77 -3.50 11.26
C VAL A 22 12.16 -3.64 9.87
N ILE A 23 11.30 -4.64 9.63
CA ILE A 23 10.61 -4.79 8.36
C ILE A 23 9.35 -3.93 8.32
N LEU A 24 8.54 -3.94 9.39
CA LEU A 24 7.22 -3.31 9.41
C LEU A 24 7.32 -1.78 9.39
N PHE A 25 8.25 -1.19 10.16
CA PHE A 25 8.39 0.25 10.27
C PHE A 25 8.70 0.92 8.92
N PRO A 26 9.72 0.53 8.14
CA PRO A 26 9.97 1.12 6.83
C PRO A 26 8.87 0.81 5.81
N VAL A 27 8.28 -0.39 5.84
CA VAL A 27 7.15 -0.74 4.96
C VAL A 27 5.95 0.17 5.22
N MET A 28 5.67 0.52 6.47
CA MET A 28 4.63 1.50 6.80
C MET A 28 5.00 2.91 6.37
N SER A 29 6.26 3.26 6.40
CA SER A 29 6.80 4.58 6.08
C SER A 29 6.88 4.85 4.58
N VAL A 30 7.08 3.82 3.75
CA VAL A 30 7.17 4.01 2.29
C VAL A 30 5.88 4.60 1.73
N SER A 31 6.02 5.66 0.94
CA SER A 31 4.89 6.35 0.31
C SER A 31 5.23 6.76 -1.12
N GLY A 32 4.21 6.97 -1.93
CA GLY A 32 4.38 7.51 -3.26
C GLY A 32 4.79 8.98 -3.25
N VAL A 33 4.34 9.71 -2.22
CA VAL A 33 4.73 11.11 -1.94
C VAL A 33 4.87 11.28 -0.43
N TYR A 34 5.90 12.00 -0.01
CA TYR A 34 6.13 12.37 1.38
C TYR A 34 5.46 13.72 1.66
N THR A 35 4.37 13.72 2.41
CA THR A 35 3.48 14.88 2.57
C THR A 35 4.13 16.07 3.26
N THR A 36 5.10 15.85 4.15
CA THR A 36 5.87 16.92 4.80
C THR A 36 6.79 17.68 3.82
N ALA A 37 7.24 17.01 2.76
CA ALA A 37 8.05 17.57 1.71
C ALA A 37 7.23 17.90 0.43
N ALA A 38 5.90 17.95 0.54
CA ALA A 38 5.02 18.12 -0.62
C ALA A 38 5.28 19.40 -1.40
N THR A 39 5.53 20.52 -0.71
CA THR A 39 5.86 21.81 -1.33
C THR A 39 7.20 21.77 -2.06
N ASP A 40 8.19 21.12 -1.46
CA ASP A 40 9.53 21.02 -2.05
C ASP A 40 9.54 20.07 -3.25
N ILE A 41 8.78 18.97 -3.16
CA ILE A 41 8.55 18.04 -4.28
C ILE A 41 7.82 18.76 -5.43
N ALA A 42 6.76 19.53 -5.12
CA ALA A 42 6.02 20.28 -6.13
C ALA A 42 6.91 21.35 -6.78
N GLY A 43 7.70 22.08 -5.98
CA GLY A 43 8.66 23.07 -6.47
C GLY A 43 9.77 22.45 -7.32
N GLY A 44 10.36 21.36 -6.86
CA GLY A 44 11.44 20.67 -7.56
C GLY A 44 11.01 20.04 -8.89
N LEU A 45 9.76 19.59 -8.98
CA LEU A 45 9.17 19.01 -10.20
C LEU A 45 8.42 20.02 -11.05
N ALA A 46 8.36 21.30 -10.64
CA ALA A 46 7.54 22.35 -11.27
C ALA A 46 6.06 21.90 -11.48
N MET A 47 5.51 21.16 -10.50
CA MET A 47 4.15 20.62 -10.55
C MET A 47 3.20 21.42 -9.66
N TYR A 48 1.91 21.37 -9.97
CA TYR A 48 0.87 21.86 -9.08
C TYR A 48 0.69 20.95 -7.86
N ASN A 49 0.36 21.52 -6.70
CA ASN A 49 0.11 20.77 -5.46
C ASN A 49 -1.02 19.74 -5.58
N GLU A 50 -1.94 19.95 -6.53
CA GLU A 50 -3.02 19.01 -6.84
C GLU A 50 -2.47 17.66 -7.33
N PHE A 51 -1.41 17.64 -8.13
CA PHE A 51 -0.78 16.38 -8.55
C PHE A 51 -0.16 15.62 -7.38
N ILE A 52 0.40 16.33 -6.41
CA ILE A 52 0.94 15.73 -5.18
C ILE A 52 -0.20 15.11 -4.35
N SER A 53 -1.30 15.84 -4.20
CA SER A 53 -2.51 15.33 -3.52
C SER A 53 -3.11 14.15 -4.26
N LEU A 54 -3.18 14.20 -5.59
CA LEU A 54 -3.65 13.12 -6.44
C LEU A 54 -2.79 11.86 -6.25
N ALA A 55 -1.45 11.99 -6.22
CA ALA A 55 -0.51 10.89 -6.02
C ALA A 55 -0.62 10.29 -4.62
N ASN A 56 -0.77 11.12 -3.57
CA ASN A 56 -0.98 10.64 -2.21
C ASN A 56 -2.28 9.83 -2.07
N ASN A 57 -3.37 10.35 -2.63
CA ASN A 57 -4.65 9.64 -2.66
C ASN A 57 -4.58 8.36 -3.51
N ALA A 58 -3.83 8.36 -4.61
CA ALA A 58 -3.59 7.17 -5.43
C ALA A 58 -2.88 6.07 -4.64
N THR A 59 -1.94 6.43 -3.76
CA THR A 59 -1.31 5.46 -2.82
C THR A 59 -2.36 4.79 -1.94
N THR A 60 -3.29 5.56 -1.39
CA THR A 60 -4.39 5.04 -0.54
C THR A 60 -5.34 4.15 -1.33
N ILE A 61 -5.69 4.52 -2.57
CA ILE A 61 -6.51 3.71 -3.47
C ILE A 61 -5.80 2.38 -3.77
N GLY A 62 -4.50 2.41 -4.04
CA GLY A 62 -3.68 1.21 -4.25
C GLY A 62 -3.72 0.26 -3.05
N MET A 63 -3.57 0.80 -1.83
CA MET A 63 -3.70 0.02 -0.60
C MET A 63 -5.08 -0.64 -0.47
N GLY A 64 -6.15 0.13 -0.71
CA GLY A 64 -7.53 -0.38 -0.65
C GLY A 64 -7.78 -1.53 -1.64
N LEU A 65 -7.31 -1.39 -2.88
CA LEU A 65 -7.47 -2.43 -3.91
C LEU A 65 -6.67 -3.70 -3.59
N SER A 66 -5.46 -3.56 -3.08
CA SER A 66 -4.65 -4.72 -2.72
C SER A 66 -5.26 -5.52 -1.56
N MET A 67 -5.96 -4.86 -0.62
CA MET A 67 -6.67 -5.55 0.47
C MET A 67 -7.71 -6.56 -0.02
N LEU A 68 -8.35 -6.31 -1.16
CA LEU A 68 -9.37 -7.22 -1.72
C LEU A 68 -8.78 -8.55 -2.20
N ILE A 69 -7.51 -8.55 -2.59
CA ILE A 69 -6.87 -9.75 -3.17
C ILE A 69 -5.83 -10.39 -2.25
N ILE A 70 -5.41 -9.70 -1.19
CA ILE A 70 -4.27 -10.09 -0.39
C ILE A 70 -4.38 -11.50 0.20
N LEU A 71 -5.56 -11.89 0.68
CA LEU A 71 -5.80 -13.23 1.23
C LEU A 71 -5.59 -14.32 0.15
N ARG A 72 -6.01 -14.05 -1.09
CA ARG A 72 -5.85 -14.99 -2.21
C ARG A 72 -4.40 -15.10 -2.65
N VAL A 73 -3.67 -13.97 -2.66
CA VAL A 73 -2.23 -13.92 -2.93
C VAL A 73 -1.46 -14.68 -1.86
N LYS A 74 -1.79 -14.45 -0.58
CA LYS A 74 -1.19 -15.14 0.57
C LYS A 74 -1.40 -16.67 0.54
N MET A 75 -2.55 -17.13 0.07
CA MET A 75 -2.80 -18.57 -0.10
C MET A 75 -2.04 -19.17 -1.28
N ARG A 76 -1.65 -18.38 -2.27
CA ARG A 76 -0.94 -18.84 -3.46
C ARG A 76 0.55 -18.89 -3.29
N PHE A 77 1.14 -17.81 -2.78
CA PHE A 77 2.58 -17.63 -2.66
C PHE A 77 3.05 -17.92 -1.23
N ARG A 78 4.34 -18.08 -1.04
CA ARG A 78 4.97 -18.27 0.26
C ARG A 78 5.27 -16.91 0.89
N SER A 79 5.18 -16.78 2.22
CA SER A 79 5.39 -15.51 2.93
C SER A 79 6.74 -14.86 2.59
N LYS A 80 7.80 -15.66 2.52
CA LYS A 80 9.14 -15.20 2.12
C LYS A 80 9.17 -14.61 0.71
N GLU A 81 8.51 -15.26 -0.24
CA GLU A 81 8.43 -14.81 -1.63
C GLU A 81 7.65 -13.49 -1.73
N ILE A 82 6.52 -13.38 -1.00
CA ILE A 82 5.69 -12.17 -1.00
C ILE A 82 6.48 -10.97 -0.50
N ILE A 83 7.16 -11.10 0.64
CA ILE A 83 7.89 -9.97 1.24
C ILE A 83 9.08 -9.57 0.39
N ALA A 84 9.90 -10.53 -0.05
CA ALA A 84 11.08 -10.24 -0.84
C ALA A 84 10.72 -9.62 -2.20
N THR A 85 9.76 -10.19 -2.94
CA THR A 85 9.33 -9.64 -4.23
C THR A 85 8.69 -8.26 -4.08
N SER A 86 7.82 -8.07 -3.08
CA SER A 86 7.20 -6.78 -2.83
C SER A 86 8.22 -5.72 -2.43
N ALA A 87 9.20 -6.05 -1.59
CA ALA A 87 10.25 -5.12 -1.21
C ALA A 87 11.14 -4.70 -2.40
N ILE A 88 11.49 -5.64 -3.29
CA ILE A 88 12.22 -5.32 -4.52
C ILE A 88 11.39 -4.40 -5.43
N VAL A 89 10.12 -4.71 -5.63
CA VAL A 89 9.21 -3.88 -6.44
C VAL A 89 9.06 -2.48 -5.84
N LEU A 90 8.91 -2.38 -4.51
CA LEU A 90 8.84 -1.09 -3.81
C LEU A 90 10.13 -0.28 -3.96
N ALA A 91 11.30 -0.93 -3.93
CA ALA A 91 12.58 -0.27 -4.17
C ALA A 91 12.65 0.30 -5.59
N LEU A 92 12.28 -0.48 -6.61
CA LEU A 92 12.25 -0.03 -8.01
C LEU A 92 11.27 1.13 -8.23
N LEU A 93 10.06 1.04 -7.65
CA LEU A 93 9.05 2.10 -7.74
C LEU A 93 9.49 3.37 -7.00
N SER A 94 10.20 3.25 -5.88
CA SER A 94 10.77 4.40 -5.18
C SER A 94 11.82 5.09 -6.05
N VAL A 95 12.74 4.36 -6.66
CA VAL A 95 13.70 4.94 -7.61
C VAL A 95 12.99 5.62 -8.78
N MET A 96 11.98 4.97 -9.36
CA MET A 96 11.19 5.53 -10.45
C MET A 96 10.53 6.86 -10.05
N ASN A 97 9.90 6.93 -8.87
CA ASN A 97 9.28 8.17 -8.38
C ASN A 97 10.31 9.27 -8.06
N GLY A 98 11.50 8.89 -7.59
CA GLY A 98 12.59 9.85 -7.32
C GLY A 98 13.30 10.40 -8.57
N THR A 99 13.18 9.72 -9.70
CA THR A 99 13.84 10.11 -10.96
C THR A 99 12.91 10.69 -12.01
N THR A 100 11.58 10.62 -11.79
CA THR A 100 10.60 11.07 -12.79
C THR A 100 10.29 12.55 -12.65
N ASP A 101 10.24 13.24 -13.78
CA ASP A 101 9.75 14.63 -13.89
C ASP A 101 8.29 14.69 -14.39
N ASN A 102 7.69 13.54 -14.68
CA ASN A 102 6.33 13.47 -15.23
C ASN A 102 5.30 13.23 -14.11
N PRO A 103 4.32 14.15 -13.90
CA PRO A 103 3.30 14.02 -12.86
C PRO A 103 2.44 12.76 -12.99
N TYR A 104 2.16 12.32 -14.21
CA TYR A 104 1.35 11.12 -14.42
C TYR A 104 2.09 9.84 -14.03
N VAL A 105 3.40 9.80 -14.26
CA VAL A 105 4.25 8.68 -13.84
C VAL A 105 4.37 8.65 -12.33
N LEU A 106 4.49 9.81 -11.67
CA LEU A 106 4.47 9.93 -10.21
C LEU A 106 3.16 9.39 -9.61
N VAL A 107 2.01 9.74 -10.19
CA VAL A 107 0.69 9.25 -9.74
C VAL A 107 0.57 7.74 -9.93
N ALA A 108 0.98 7.22 -11.09
CA ALA A 108 0.95 5.78 -11.38
C ALA A 108 1.89 4.99 -10.44
N GLY A 109 3.12 5.50 -10.24
CA GLY A 109 4.09 4.92 -9.32
C GLY A 109 3.59 4.94 -7.87
N SER A 110 2.95 6.02 -7.46
CA SER A 110 2.35 6.15 -6.12
C SER A 110 1.22 5.14 -5.90
N PHE A 111 0.36 4.94 -6.89
CA PHE A 111 -0.66 3.90 -6.85
C PHE A 111 -0.04 2.50 -6.68
N LEU A 112 0.99 2.18 -7.46
CA LEU A 112 1.68 0.89 -7.39
C LEU A 112 2.42 0.71 -6.05
N ILE A 113 3.05 1.76 -5.51
CA ILE A 113 3.65 1.72 -4.17
C ILE A 113 2.58 1.36 -3.13
N GLY A 114 1.44 2.02 -3.14
CA GLY A 114 0.33 1.69 -2.24
C GLY A 114 -0.14 0.25 -2.39
N PHE A 115 -0.27 -0.22 -3.63
CA PHE A 115 -0.72 -1.58 -3.94
C PHE A 115 0.27 -2.65 -3.42
N PHE A 116 1.54 -2.50 -3.69
CA PHE A 116 2.55 -3.49 -3.27
C PHE A 116 2.93 -3.40 -1.79
N LYS A 117 2.81 -2.23 -1.17
CA LYS A 117 3.10 -2.01 0.25
C LYS A 117 2.22 -2.86 1.19
N MET A 118 0.99 -3.14 0.80
CA MET A 118 0.06 -3.91 1.63
C MET A 118 0.47 -5.37 1.79
N PHE A 119 1.17 -5.97 0.83
CA PHE A 119 1.56 -7.38 0.90
C PHE A 119 2.53 -7.66 2.06
N PRO A 120 3.71 -7.01 2.16
CA PRO A 120 4.60 -7.23 3.28
C PRO A 120 4.00 -6.75 4.61
N MET A 121 3.19 -5.69 4.60
CA MET A 121 2.53 -5.20 5.79
C MET A 121 1.63 -6.27 6.43
N ILE A 122 0.74 -6.90 5.67
CA ILE A 122 -0.17 -7.94 6.21
C ILE A 122 0.59 -9.22 6.54
N GLU A 123 1.64 -9.57 5.80
CA GLU A 123 2.48 -10.72 6.16
C GLU A 123 3.13 -10.53 7.53
N MET A 124 3.51 -9.31 7.92
CA MET A 124 4.10 -9.02 9.22
C MET A 124 3.07 -8.84 10.34
N ILE A 125 1.85 -8.37 10.05
CA ILE A 125 0.79 -8.16 11.04
C ILE A 125 0.43 -9.45 11.77
N LEU A 126 0.29 -10.57 11.06
CA LEU A 126 -0.10 -11.85 11.68
C LEU A 126 0.92 -12.36 12.70
N PRO A 127 2.23 -12.42 12.41
CA PRO A 127 3.23 -12.76 13.41
C PRO A 127 3.23 -11.83 14.63
N VAL A 128 3.09 -10.52 14.39
CA VAL A 128 2.98 -9.53 15.48
C VAL A 128 1.79 -9.84 16.39
N MET A 129 0.64 -10.14 15.78
CA MET A 129 -0.57 -10.48 16.53
C MET A 129 -0.36 -11.70 17.43
N PHE A 130 0.30 -12.76 16.96
CA PHE A 130 0.57 -13.96 17.75
C PHE A 130 1.59 -13.72 18.85
N ILE A 131 2.59 -12.85 18.63
CA ILE A 131 3.62 -12.55 19.63
C ILE A 131 3.08 -11.64 20.73
N LEU A 132 2.34 -10.57 20.35
CA LEU A 132 1.81 -9.59 21.30
C LEU A 132 0.56 -10.07 22.04
N SER A 133 -0.21 -10.98 21.44
CA SER A 133 -1.44 -11.51 22.04
C SER A 133 -1.51 -13.03 21.92
N PRO A 134 -0.70 -13.78 22.72
CA PRO A 134 -0.76 -15.25 22.74
C PRO A 134 -2.13 -15.81 23.16
N THR A 135 -2.87 -15.03 23.95
CA THR A 135 -4.22 -15.37 24.45
C THR A 135 -5.34 -15.11 23.45
N GLY A 136 -5.03 -14.54 22.26
CA GLY A 136 -6.02 -14.17 21.24
C GLY A 136 -6.78 -12.87 21.53
N ASP A 137 -6.39 -12.10 22.53
CA ASP A 137 -6.97 -10.79 22.85
C ASP A 137 -6.58 -9.77 21.79
N ARG A 138 -7.52 -9.50 20.88
CA ARG A 138 -7.34 -8.54 19.78
C ARG A 138 -7.15 -7.11 20.28
N GLY A 139 -7.72 -6.75 21.43
CA GLY A 139 -7.60 -5.41 21.99
C GLY A 139 -6.15 -5.05 22.31
N LYS A 140 -5.39 -5.95 22.93
CA LYS A 140 -3.95 -5.76 23.24
C LYS A 140 -3.12 -5.58 21.96
N PHE A 141 -3.41 -6.37 20.94
CA PHE A 141 -2.73 -6.24 19.65
C PHE A 141 -2.97 -4.85 19.04
N TYR A 142 -4.23 -4.43 18.91
CA TYR A 142 -4.57 -3.16 18.29
C TYR A 142 -4.09 -1.94 19.09
N ALA A 143 -4.06 -2.02 20.43
CA ALA A 143 -3.54 -0.96 21.29
C ALA A 143 -2.05 -0.64 21.04
N ILE A 144 -1.27 -1.62 20.58
CA ILE A 144 0.15 -1.43 20.25
C ILE A 144 0.32 -1.12 18.75
N PHE A 145 -0.39 -1.85 17.91
CA PHE A 145 -0.22 -1.78 16.45
C PHE A 145 -0.65 -0.44 15.85
N TYR A 146 -1.79 0.13 16.28
CA TYR A 146 -2.26 1.42 15.74
C TYR A 146 -1.32 2.59 16.07
N PRO A 147 -0.90 2.81 17.31
CA PRO A 147 0.09 3.85 17.60
C PRO A 147 1.40 3.64 16.82
N LEU A 148 1.88 2.41 16.71
CA LEU A 148 3.09 2.10 15.95
C LEU A 148 2.94 2.47 14.48
N SER A 149 1.79 2.17 13.86
CA SER A 149 1.55 2.48 12.44
C SER A 149 1.46 3.99 12.18
N ILE A 150 0.82 4.74 13.08
CA ILE A 150 0.72 6.19 12.98
C ILE A 150 2.11 6.83 13.18
N VAL A 151 2.81 6.43 14.24
CA VAL A 151 4.15 6.95 14.55
C VAL A 151 5.13 6.66 13.41
N SER A 152 5.12 5.46 12.83
CA SER A 152 6.06 5.12 11.75
C SER A 152 5.86 6.01 10.52
N GLY A 153 4.62 6.30 10.12
CA GLY A 153 4.33 7.17 8.99
C GLY A 153 4.73 8.62 9.25
N GLN A 154 4.37 9.16 10.41
CA GLN A 154 4.67 10.56 10.76
C GLN A 154 6.15 10.79 11.05
N TYR A 155 6.80 9.86 11.75
CA TYR A 155 8.23 9.97 12.07
C TYR A 155 9.11 9.93 10.81
N ALA A 156 8.79 9.04 9.86
CA ALA A 156 9.49 9.00 8.58
C ALA A 156 9.30 10.31 7.79
N SER A 157 8.07 10.84 7.77
CA SER A 157 7.79 12.12 7.11
C SER A 157 8.59 13.26 7.75
N TYR A 158 8.71 13.29 9.07
CA TYR A 158 9.52 14.27 9.79
C TYR A 158 11.02 14.16 9.44
N LEU A 159 11.60 12.96 9.52
CA LEU A 159 12.99 12.73 9.17
C LEU A 159 13.30 13.12 7.72
N PHE A 160 12.39 12.82 6.80
CA PHE A 160 12.57 13.16 5.40
C PHE A 160 12.43 14.64 5.10
N SER A 161 11.76 15.43 5.93
CA SER A 161 11.70 16.88 5.78
C SER A 161 13.09 17.51 5.87
N ASP A 162 13.88 17.13 6.87
CA ASP A 162 15.24 17.63 7.03
C ASP A 162 16.14 17.17 5.88
N ILE A 163 16.02 15.92 5.47
CA ILE A 163 16.80 15.34 4.36
C ILE A 163 16.47 16.04 3.04
N VAL A 164 15.19 16.36 2.78
CA VAL A 164 14.77 17.09 1.58
C VAL A 164 15.39 18.50 1.55
N PHE A 165 15.39 19.17 2.69
CA PHE A 165 15.98 20.51 2.80
C PHE A 165 17.48 20.52 2.48
N GLU A 166 18.23 19.50 2.95
CA GLU A 166 19.69 19.42 2.75
C GLU A 166 20.09 18.83 1.40
N SER A 167 19.39 17.79 0.94
CA SER A 167 19.82 16.93 -0.17
C SER A 167 18.87 16.91 -1.36
N GLY A 168 17.77 17.68 -1.29
CA GLY A 168 16.76 17.75 -2.34
C GLY A 168 15.67 16.68 -2.24
N TYR A 169 14.57 16.91 -2.99
CA TYR A 169 13.34 16.10 -2.93
C TYR A 169 13.52 14.63 -3.37
N GLN A 170 14.58 14.31 -4.07
CA GLN A 170 14.85 12.94 -4.57
C GLN A 170 15.44 12.03 -3.50
N ALA A 171 16.16 12.60 -2.52
CA ALA A 171 16.91 11.86 -1.52
C ALA A 171 16.06 10.85 -0.70
N PRO A 172 14.87 11.19 -0.19
CA PRO A 172 14.00 10.25 0.51
C PRO A 172 13.65 9.01 -0.31
N TYR A 173 13.42 9.17 -1.60
CA TYR A 173 13.07 8.05 -2.48
C TYR A 173 14.24 7.07 -2.64
N PHE A 174 15.46 7.56 -2.80
CA PHE A 174 16.65 6.70 -2.89
C PHE A 174 16.97 6.02 -1.56
N ILE A 175 16.83 6.73 -0.44
CA ILE A 175 17.03 6.17 0.89
C ILE A 175 16.03 5.04 1.12
N MET A 176 14.75 5.26 0.81
CA MET A 176 13.72 4.22 0.95
C MET A 176 13.96 3.05 0.01
N ALA A 177 14.46 3.29 -1.20
CA ALA A 177 14.82 2.20 -2.11
C ALA A 177 15.93 1.31 -1.52
N ILE A 178 16.97 1.90 -0.94
CA ILE A 178 18.03 1.15 -0.27
C ILE A 178 17.49 0.35 0.92
N ILE A 179 16.67 0.98 1.76
CA ILE A 179 16.05 0.32 2.91
C ILE A 179 15.17 -0.87 2.46
N MET A 180 14.38 -0.72 1.37
CA MET A 180 13.57 -1.80 0.84
C MET A 180 14.42 -2.95 0.30
N LEU A 181 15.56 -2.68 -0.34
CA LEU A 181 16.50 -3.72 -0.76
C LEU A 181 17.11 -4.47 0.45
N ILE A 182 17.48 -3.75 1.51
CA ILE A 182 17.95 -4.38 2.76
C ILE A 182 16.86 -5.28 3.35
N ILE A 183 15.60 -4.83 3.36
CA ILE A 183 14.46 -5.64 3.81
C ILE A 183 14.29 -6.89 2.96
N ALA A 184 14.45 -6.80 1.64
CA ALA A 184 14.40 -7.96 0.77
C ALA A 184 15.47 -9.00 1.14
N VAL A 185 16.71 -8.57 1.39
CA VAL A 185 17.82 -9.44 1.82
C VAL A 185 17.52 -10.06 3.19
N ILE A 186 17.09 -9.26 4.19
CA ILE A 186 16.73 -9.75 5.51
C ILE A 186 15.62 -10.81 5.40
N SER A 187 14.58 -10.55 4.61
CA SER A 187 13.49 -11.49 4.39
C SER A 187 14.00 -12.81 3.78
N LEU A 188 14.88 -12.73 2.79
CA LEU A 188 15.47 -13.91 2.15
C LEU A 188 16.36 -14.74 3.07
N MET A 189 17.03 -14.12 4.05
CA MET A 189 17.94 -14.82 4.97
C MET A 189 17.22 -15.39 6.19
N PHE A 190 16.35 -14.62 6.82
CA PHE A 190 15.82 -14.89 8.15
C PHE A 190 14.39 -15.44 8.19
N GLN A 191 13.60 -15.26 7.12
CA GLN A 191 12.24 -15.75 7.11
C GLN A 191 12.11 -17.20 6.70
N HIS A 192 11.15 -17.88 7.34
CA HIS A 192 10.83 -19.26 7.02
C HIS A 192 9.97 -19.33 5.75
N ASN A 193 10.27 -20.28 4.86
CA ASN A 193 9.60 -20.42 3.59
C ASN A 193 8.27 -21.21 3.72
N GLN A 194 7.30 -20.62 4.43
CA GLN A 194 6.02 -21.26 4.72
C GLN A 194 4.88 -20.70 3.85
N ARG A 195 3.86 -21.55 3.62
CA ARG A 195 2.56 -21.14 3.07
C ARG A 195 1.53 -21.10 4.18
N PHE A 196 0.58 -20.17 4.05
CA PHE A 196 -0.49 -20.04 5.04
C PHE A 196 -1.49 -21.20 4.97
N CYS A 197 -1.81 -21.70 3.76
CA CYS A 197 -2.82 -22.72 3.53
C CYS A 197 -2.57 -23.49 2.22
N PHE A 198 -3.56 -24.26 1.79
CA PHE A 198 -3.55 -24.94 0.48
C PHE A 198 -3.38 -23.95 -0.68
N LYS A 199 -2.68 -24.39 -1.75
CA LYS A 199 -2.42 -23.59 -2.93
C LYS A 199 -3.71 -23.24 -3.67
N MET A 200 -4.21 -22.02 -3.54
CA MET A 200 -5.37 -21.56 -4.30
C MET A 200 -4.96 -20.97 -5.66
N PRO A 201 -5.73 -21.26 -6.72
CA PRO A 201 -5.49 -20.69 -8.04
C PRO A 201 -5.94 -19.22 -8.11
N LEU A 202 -5.16 -18.38 -8.83
CA LEU A 202 -5.42 -16.93 -8.96
C LEU A 202 -6.64 -16.61 -9.84
N TYR A 203 -7.18 -17.56 -10.61
CA TYR A 203 -8.39 -17.33 -11.43
C TYR A 203 -9.66 -17.08 -10.58
N TYR A 204 -9.58 -17.31 -9.27
CA TYR A 204 -10.64 -16.93 -8.34
C TYR A 204 -10.74 -15.44 -8.08
N ILE A 205 -9.76 -14.63 -8.53
CA ILE A 205 -9.78 -13.18 -8.41
C ILE A 205 -10.60 -12.61 -9.57
N ASP A 206 -11.59 -11.79 -9.26
CA ASP A 206 -12.36 -11.05 -10.29
C ASP A 206 -11.58 -9.78 -10.71
N TRP A 207 -10.63 -9.97 -11.61
CA TRP A 207 -9.77 -8.89 -12.12
C TRP A 207 -10.57 -7.76 -12.78
N LEU A 208 -11.70 -8.09 -13.42
CA LEU A 208 -12.51 -7.08 -14.10
C LEU A 208 -13.23 -6.17 -13.10
N SER A 209 -13.80 -6.72 -12.02
CA SER A 209 -14.38 -5.90 -10.95
C SER A 209 -13.32 -5.02 -10.26
N MET A 210 -12.11 -5.54 -10.11
CA MET A 210 -10.99 -4.79 -9.56
C MET A 210 -10.59 -3.61 -10.47
N LEU A 211 -10.57 -3.83 -11.77
CA LEU A 211 -10.30 -2.77 -12.76
C LEU A 211 -11.40 -1.70 -12.77
N ILE A 212 -12.67 -2.11 -12.70
CA ILE A 212 -13.81 -1.17 -12.63
C ILE A 212 -13.72 -0.33 -11.35
N LEU A 213 -13.40 -0.97 -10.21
CA LEU A 213 -13.22 -0.25 -8.94
C LEU A 213 -12.03 0.72 -9.00
N PHE A 214 -10.92 0.31 -9.62
CA PHE A 214 -9.77 1.19 -9.85
C PHE A 214 -10.15 2.43 -10.66
N VAL A 215 -10.83 2.24 -11.81
CA VAL A 215 -11.28 3.35 -12.66
C VAL A 215 -12.23 4.26 -11.88
N SER A 216 -13.18 3.69 -11.14
CA SER A 216 -14.12 4.47 -10.33
C SER A 216 -13.41 5.32 -9.28
N ALA A 217 -12.51 4.71 -8.50
CA ALA A 217 -11.80 5.38 -7.42
C ALA A 217 -10.81 6.44 -7.95
N MET A 218 -10.10 6.16 -9.05
CA MET A 218 -9.17 7.12 -9.64
C MET A 218 -9.90 8.28 -10.30
N SER A 219 -11.02 8.05 -11.00
CA SER A 219 -11.84 9.12 -11.59
C SER A 219 -12.44 10.01 -10.51
N LEU A 220 -12.91 9.43 -9.40
CA LEU A 220 -13.37 10.20 -8.24
C LEU A 220 -12.25 11.05 -7.64
N ASN A 221 -11.06 10.48 -7.48
CA ASN A 221 -9.89 11.18 -6.98
C ASN A 221 -9.51 12.37 -7.86
N VAL A 222 -9.48 12.20 -9.19
CA VAL A 222 -9.22 13.29 -10.14
C VAL A 222 -10.28 14.38 -9.99
N GLY A 223 -11.57 14.03 -10.02
CA GLY A 223 -12.65 15.00 -9.90
C GLY A 223 -12.59 15.85 -8.63
N LEU A 224 -12.38 15.20 -7.47
CA LEU A 224 -12.31 15.87 -6.18
C LEU A 224 -11.03 16.70 -6.01
N THR A 225 -9.89 16.22 -6.50
CA THR A 225 -8.60 16.90 -6.35
C THR A 225 -8.55 18.18 -7.18
N PHE A 226 -9.01 18.13 -8.42
CA PHE A 226 -8.96 19.30 -9.30
C PHE A 226 -10.18 20.23 -9.20
N MET A 227 -11.18 19.88 -8.38
CA MET A 227 -12.44 20.63 -8.26
C MET A 227 -12.23 22.13 -7.99
N LYS A 228 -11.35 22.47 -7.04
CA LYS A 228 -11.08 23.87 -6.66
C LYS A 228 -10.30 24.62 -7.75
N GLN A 229 -9.30 23.99 -8.36
CA GLN A 229 -8.46 24.60 -9.39
C GLN A 229 -9.22 24.86 -10.70
N GLN A 230 -10.17 23.98 -11.01
CA GLN A 230 -10.92 23.97 -12.27
C GLN A 230 -12.33 24.60 -12.17
N ALA A 231 -12.53 25.56 -11.26
CA ALA A 231 -13.79 26.27 -11.06
C ALA A 231 -15.02 25.36 -10.84
N TRP A 232 -14.84 24.27 -10.08
CA TRP A 232 -15.91 23.34 -9.66
C TRP A 232 -16.60 22.66 -10.85
N PHE A 233 -17.92 22.83 -10.98
CA PHE A 233 -18.74 22.15 -11.99
C PHE A 233 -18.72 22.82 -13.37
N ASP A 234 -18.04 23.93 -13.55
CA ASP A 234 -17.91 24.59 -14.84
C ASP A 234 -16.88 23.91 -15.75
N SER A 235 -16.02 23.06 -15.17
CA SER A 235 -15.00 22.31 -15.91
C SER A 235 -15.51 20.97 -16.41
N LEU A 236 -15.34 20.72 -17.70
CA LEU A 236 -15.63 19.42 -18.32
C LEU A 236 -14.80 18.29 -17.70
N LEU A 237 -13.55 18.57 -17.25
CA LEU A 237 -12.69 17.59 -16.59
C LEU A 237 -13.30 17.13 -15.28
N VAL A 238 -13.75 18.05 -14.43
CA VAL A 238 -14.34 17.73 -13.12
C VAL A 238 -15.65 16.98 -13.30
N VAL A 239 -16.59 17.54 -14.09
CA VAL A 239 -17.90 16.89 -14.32
C VAL A 239 -17.73 15.54 -15.00
N GLY A 240 -16.88 15.45 -16.03
CA GLY A 240 -16.62 14.20 -16.74
C GLY A 240 -16.03 13.11 -15.83
N SER A 241 -15.03 13.46 -15.00
CA SER A 241 -14.42 12.50 -14.08
C SER A 241 -15.39 12.03 -13.00
N LEU A 242 -16.24 12.92 -12.45
CA LEU A 242 -17.26 12.54 -11.48
C LEU A 242 -18.36 11.65 -12.10
N LEU A 243 -18.78 11.95 -13.32
CA LEU A 243 -19.75 11.10 -14.05
C LEU A 243 -19.17 9.71 -14.32
N ILE A 244 -17.93 9.61 -14.79
CA ILE A 244 -17.24 8.33 -14.97
C ILE A 244 -17.17 7.57 -13.65
N ALA A 245 -16.83 8.22 -12.55
CA ALA A 245 -16.76 7.59 -11.23
C ALA A 245 -18.12 6.99 -10.83
N VAL A 246 -19.20 7.74 -10.96
CA VAL A 246 -20.56 7.28 -10.61
C VAL A 246 -21.01 6.14 -11.52
N ILE A 247 -20.85 6.27 -12.84
CA ILE A 247 -21.25 5.25 -13.80
C ILE A 247 -20.49 3.94 -13.56
N THR A 248 -19.16 4.02 -13.39
CA THR A 248 -18.34 2.84 -13.14
C THR A 248 -18.62 2.21 -11.78
N PHE A 249 -18.96 3.00 -10.77
CA PHE A 249 -19.39 2.48 -9.46
C PHE A 249 -20.73 1.74 -9.56
N ILE A 250 -21.71 2.28 -10.28
CA ILE A 250 -22.99 1.61 -10.52
C ILE A 250 -22.77 0.30 -11.28
N LEU A 251 -21.93 0.31 -12.33
CA LEU A 251 -21.56 -0.90 -13.06
C LEU A 251 -20.89 -1.95 -12.15
N LEU A 252 -20.04 -1.51 -11.22
CA LEU A 252 -19.44 -2.41 -10.22
C LEU A 252 -20.53 -3.07 -9.36
N VAL A 253 -21.46 -2.30 -8.80
CA VAL A 253 -22.54 -2.81 -7.95
C VAL A 253 -23.41 -3.81 -8.71
N ILE A 254 -23.80 -3.49 -9.94
CA ILE A 254 -24.56 -4.39 -10.80
C ILE A 254 -23.77 -5.68 -11.05
N ARG A 255 -22.52 -5.57 -11.44
CA ARG A 255 -21.65 -6.72 -11.71
C ARG A 255 -21.48 -7.62 -10.48
N GLN A 256 -21.28 -7.06 -9.30
CA GLN A 256 -21.11 -7.84 -8.05
C GLN A 256 -22.35 -8.70 -7.70
N ARG A 257 -23.54 -8.36 -8.20
CA ARG A 257 -24.75 -9.19 -8.04
C ARG A 257 -24.78 -10.43 -8.93
N TYR A 258 -24.09 -10.39 -10.08
CA TYR A 258 -24.13 -11.47 -11.08
C TYR A 258 -22.88 -12.36 -11.05
N VAL A 259 -21.78 -11.88 -10.47
CA VAL A 259 -20.53 -12.66 -10.40
C VAL A 259 -20.67 -13.78 -9.38
N LYS A 260 -20.23 -14.99 -9.76
CA LYS A 260 -20.27 -16.20 -8.91
C LYS A 260 -19.44 -16.07 -7.62
N ARG A 261 -18.48 -15.14 -7.58
CA ARG A 261 -17.53 -14.93 -6.47
C ARG A 261 -17.28 -13.44 -6.26
N PRO A 262 -18.25 -12.71 -5.72
CA PRO A 262 -18.14 -11.28 -5.50
C PRO A 262 -17.06 -10.96 -4.46
N PHE A 263 -16.43 -9.78 -4.58
CA PHE A 263 -15.61 -9.22 -3.51
C PHE A 263 -16.46 -8.74 -2.34
N PHE A 264 -17.60 -8.13 -2.67
CA PHE A 264 -18.59 -7.64 -1.72
C PHE A 264 -19.89 -8.43 -1.89
N ASP A 265 -20.26 -9.19 -0.88
CA ASP A 265 -21.55 -9.87 -0.83
C ASP A 265 -22.60 -8.93 -0.22
N PHE A 266 -23.27 -8.17 -1.09
CA PHE A 266 -24.31 -7.23 -0.66
C PHE A 266 -25.50 -7.89 0.03
N LYS A 267 -25.67 -9.21 -0.10
CA LYS A 267 -26.74 -9.92 0.60
C LYS A 267 -26.53 -9.92 2.12
N GLN A 268 -25.29 -9.82 2.57
CA GLN A 268 -24.98 -9.76 4.02
C GLN A 268 -25.40 -8.45 4.68
N PHE A 269 -25.70 -7.40 3.91
CA PHE A 269 -26.16 -6.11 4.46
C PHE A 269 -27.68 -6.03 4.59
N TYR A 270 -28.43 -7.03 4.12
CA TYR A 270 -29.90 -7.06 4.17
C TYR A 270 -30.42 -8.02 5.24
N HIS A 271 -29.56 -8.58 6.09
CA HIS A 271 -29.95 -9.47 7.21
C HIS A 271 -29.67 -8.82 8.56
#